data_210062fb2919ed6eb60378e40bfdf7c6
#
_entry.id   210062fb2919ed6eb60378e40bfdf7c6
#
_cell.length_a   1.000
_cell.length_b   1.000
_cell.length_c   1.000
_cell.angle_alpha   90.00
_cell.angle_beta   90.00
_cell.angle_gamma   90.00
#
_symmetry.space_group_name_H-M   'P 1'
#
loop_
_entity.id
_entity.type
_entity.pdbx_description
1 polymer ?
#
loop_
_entity_poly.entity_id
_entity_poly.type
_entity_poly.pdbx_seq_one_letter_code
_entity_poly.pdbx_strand_id
1 'polypeptide(L)'
;MDELRVAFHAVGQGQLNVQIPLRRADEFGALVGDFNQMVMELRDKERLRRVFGLHVGEKVAQQILARDPGLGGTDQIVTLLFLDLRGFTARAAGTDPKTIVNFLNRFLQAMVEIVETEHGGMVNKFLGDGFMAIFGATAGAATHADDAVAAGSSMLRRLKLFNADLVRANEAPLGIGIGINTGRAIVGSIGSSERMEFTVIGNTVNVASRIEGLNKALGTSLLLSKATKDHLSRPISLRALPPQQIKGVDAPVEVL
;
A
#
# COMPACT_ATOMS: atom_id res chain seq x y z
N MET A 1 32.25 32.76 10.94
CA MET A 1 32.55 31.37 11.39
C MET A 1 31.39 30.77 12.19
N ASP A 2 30.76 31.49 13.11
CA ASP A 2 29.65 30.92 13.91
C ASP A 2 28.40 30.60 13.10
N GLU A 3 28.04 31.43 12.12
CA GLU A 3 26.88 31.16 11.23
C GLU A 3 27.08 29.83 10.47
N LEU A 4 28.29 29.59 9.95
CA LEU A 4 28.59 28.34 9.21
C LEU A 4 28.55 27.12 10.13
N ARG A 5 29.11 27.23 11.35
CA ARG A 5 29.07 26.13 12.33
C ARG A 5 27.62 25.79 12.76
N VAL A 6 26.79 26.80 12.99
CA VAL A 6 25.37 26.61 13.33
C VAL A 6 24.62 25.96 12.17
N ALA A 7 24.91 26.37 10.92
CA ALA A 7 24.30 25.81 9.74
C ALA A 7 24.72 24.34 9.51
N PHE A 8 25.98 23.98 9.69
CA PHE A 8 26.43 22.58 9.64
C PHE A 8 25.76 21.72 10.70
N HIS A 9 25.61 22.24 11.93
CA HIS A 9 24.91 21.51 12.98
C HIS A 9 23.44 21.29 12.65
N ALA A 10 22.76 22.30 12.13
CA ALA A 10 21.35 22.20 11.69
C ALA A 10 21.18 21.15 10.57
N VAL A 11 22.05 21.15 9.57
CA VAL A 11 22.04 20.14 8.49
C VAL A 11 22.30 18.75 9.05
N GLY A 12 23.23 18.60 10.00
CA GLY A 12 23.50 17.33 10.69
C GLY A 12 22.28 16.79 11.47
N GLN A 13 21.36 17.66 11.88
CA GLN A 13 20.07 17.32 12.48
C GLN A 13 18.94 17.12 11.46
N GLY A 14 19.24 17.09 10.15
CA GLY A 14 18.24 16.94 9.09
C GLY A 14 17.48 18.21 8.71
N GLN A 15 17.86 19.37 9.26
CA GLN A 15 17.24 20.65 8.89
C GLN A 15 17.89 21.17 7.60
N LEU A 16 17.29 20.84 6.46
CA LEU A 16 17.80 21.21 5.14
C LEU A 16 17.32 22.60 4.67
N ASN A 17 16.48 23.30 5.42
CA ASN A 17 16.01 24.67 5.08
C ASN A 17 16.98 25.77 5.54
N VAL A 18 18.27 25.49 5.46
CA VAL A 18 19.34 26.41 5.83
C VAL A 18 19.99 26.95 4.57
N GLN A 19 20.21 28.26 4.53
CA GLN A 19 20.98 28.94 3.47
C GLN A 19 21.79 30.04 4.10
N ILE A 20 23.09 30.09 3.81
CA ILE A 20 23.99 31.13 4.30
C ILE A 20 24.15 32.17 3.21
N PRO A 21 23.92 33.49 3.47
CA PRO A 21 24.11 34.50 2.46
C PRO A 21 25.58 34.66 2.08
N LEU A 22 25.88 34.69 0.78
CA LEU A 22 27.20 34.98 0.24
C LEU A 22 27.52 36.47 0.44
N ARG A 23 28.35 36.78 1.46
CA ARG A 23 28.72 38.15 1.81
C ARG A 23 30.18 38.48 1.49
N ARG A 24 30.98 37.51 1.05
CA ARG A 24 32.44 37.63 0.84
C ARG A 24 32.84 36.98 -0.49
N ALA A 25 33.87 37.51 -1.11
CA ALA A 25 34.42 37.01 -2.37
C ALA A 25 35.83 36.37 -2.18
N ASP A 26 36.11 35.92 -0.98
CA ASP A 26 37.35 35.20 -0.59
C ASP A 26 37.09 33.69 -0.42
N GLU A 27 38.07 32.97 0.11
CA GLU A 27 37.99 31.51 0.35
C GLU A 27 36.84 31.14 1.27
N PHE A 28 36.43 32.00 2.19
CA PHE A 28 35.27 31.79 3.04
C PHE A 28 33.96 31.95 2.24
N GLY A 29 33.94 32.85 1.27
CA GLY A 29 32.80 32.97 0.37
C GLY A 29 32.63 31.73 -0.50
N ALA A 30 33.75 31.18 -1.02
CA ALA A 30 33.74 29.91 -1.76
C ALA A 30 33.21 28.75 -0.88
N LEU A 31 33.69 28.62 0.36
CA LEU A 31 33.22 27.59 1.30
C LEU A 31 31.73 27.70 1.62
N VAL A 32 31.22 28.94 1.75
CA VAL A 32 29.74 29.14 1.91
C VAL A 32 28.97 28.75 0.65
N GLY A 33 29.55 29.01 -0.53
CA GLY A 33 28.99 28.57 -1.82
C GLY A 33 28.88 27.03 -1.89
N ASP A 34 29.96 26.35 -1.59
CA ASP A 34 30.02 24.88 -1.58
C ASP A 34 29.07 24.27 -0.55
N PHE A 35 28.98 24.88 0.64
CA PHE A 35 27.99 24.46 1.66
C PHE A 35 26.56 24.60 1.16
N ASN A 36 26.19 25.74 0.57
CA ASN A 36 24.85 25.97 0.05
C ASN A 36 24.52 25.00 -1.10
N GLN A 37 25.50 24.71 -1.96
CA GLN A 37 25.37 23.72 -3.03
C GLN A 37 25.10 22.32 -2.45
N MET A 38 25.89 21.90 -1.48
CA MET A 38 25.70 20.61 -0.78
C MET A 38 24.29 20.51 -0.15
N VAL A 39 23.83 21.57 0.52
CA VAL A 39 22.48 21.60 1.13
C VAL A 39 21.40 21.48 0.06
N MET A 40 21.58 22.14 -1.09
CA MET A 40 20.64 22.03 -2.20
C MET A 40 20.57 20.59 -2.75
N GLU A 41 21.71 19.94 -2.95
CA GLU A 41 21.78 18.54 -3.40
C GLU A 41 21.12 17.58 -2.39
N LEU A 42 21.35 17.79 -1.08
CA LEU A 42 20.68 17.01 -0.03
C LEU A 42 19.15 17.20 -0.04
N ARG A 43 18.67 18.43 -0.28
CA ARG A 43 17.23 18.71 -0.44
C ARG A 43 16.64 17.97 -1.62
N ASP A 44 17.31 18.01 -2.76
CA ASP A 44 16.85 17.36 -3.98
C ASP A 44 16.81 15.83 -3.79
N LYS A 45 17.84 15.26 -3.14
CA LYS A 45 17.87 13.83 -2.80
C LYS A 45 16.72 13.44 -1.86
N GLU A 46 16.47 14.23 -0.82
CA GLU A 46 15.35 13.98 0.12
C GLU A 46 14.00 14.17 -0.54
N ARG A 47 13.84 15.17 -1.42
CA ARG A 47 12.64 15.34 -2.25
C ARG A 47 12.40 14.14 -3.15
N LEU A 48 13.46 13.68 -3.84
CA LEU A 48 13.38 12.51 -4.71
C LEU A 48 12.96 11.26 -3.91
N ARG A 49 13.60 11.03 -2.77
CA ARG A 49 13.26 9.92 -1.87
C ARG A 49 11.81 9.96 -1.42
N ARG A 50 11.31 11.12 -1.02
CA ARG A 50 9.92 11.33 -0.62
C ARG A 50 8.94 11.08 -1.76
N VAL A 51 9.21 11.64 -2.95
CA VAL A 51 8.38 11.42 -4.14
C VAL A 51 8.38 9.95 -4.54
N PHE A 52 9.54 9.30 -4.49
CA PHE A 52 9.64 7.86 -4.74
C PHE A 52 8.81 7.05 -3.74
N GLY A 53 8.92 7.34 -2.43
CA GLY A 53 8.09 6.71 -1.39
C GLY A 53 6.58 6.89 -1.59
N LEU A 54 6.15 8.08 -2.07
CA LEU A 54 4.73 8.32 -2.39
C LEU A 54 4.23 7.49 -3.59
N HIS A 55 5.10 7.17 -4.56
CA HIS A 55 4.71 6.42 -5.76
C HIS A 55 4.77 4.91 -5.58
N VAL A 56 5.72 4.41 -4.81
CA VAL A 56 5.89 2.96 -4.61
C VAL A 56 5.41 2.45 -3.24
N GLY A 57 5.04 3.36 -2.33
CA GLY A 57 4.76 3.08 -0.93
C GLY A 57 6.02 3.16 -0.05
N GLU A 58 5.92 3.78 1.11
CA GLU A 58 7.08 4.03 2.00
C GLU A 58 7.77 2.72 2.42
N LYS A 59 7.00 1.69 2.78
CA LYS A 59 7.54 0.38 3.17
C LYS A 59 8.27 -0.33 2.03
N VAL A 60 7.75 -0.22 0.81
CA VAL A 60 8.39 -0.75 -0.40
C VAL A 60 9.69 0.02 -0.68
N ALA A 61 9.65 1.34 -0.62
CA ALA A 61 10.83 2.18 -0.83
C ALA A 61 11.94 1.84 0.17
N GLN A 62 11.61 1.67 1.45
CA GLN A 62 12.57 1.27 2.49
C GLN A 62 13.18 -0.11 2.20
N GLN A 63 12.39 -1.08 1.75
CA GLN A 63 12.92 -2.41 1.40
C GLN A 63 13.84 -2.38 0.18
N ILE A 64 13.48 -1.61 -0.85
CA ILE A 64 14.31 -1.44 -2.04
C ILE A 64 15.64 -0.74 -1.67
N LEU A 65 15.59 0.29 -0.81
CA LEU A 65 16.78 1.03 -0.40
C LEU A 65 17.66 0.26 0.61
N ALA A 66 17.10 -0.66 1.39
CA ALA A 66 17.83 -1.45 2.37
C ALA A 66 18.55 -2.67 1.78
N ARG A 67 18.14 -3.12 0.61
CA ARG A 67 18.76 -4.23 -0.13
C ARG A 67 19.23 -3.70 -1.48
N ASP A 68 20.40 -4.18 -1.94
CA ASP A 68 20.82 -3.91 -3.32
C ASP A 68 19.69 -4.34 -4.27
N PRO A 69 19.16 -3.43 -5.13
CA PRO A 69 17.97 -3.71 -5.94
C PRO A 69 18.27 -4.68 -7.11
N GLY A 70 18.94 -5.79 -6.81
CA GLY A 70 19.08 -6.90 -7.74
C GLY A 70 17.72 -7.47 -8.13
N LEU A 71 17.58 -7.89 -9.41
CA LEU A 71 16.44 -8.69 -9.86
C LEU A 71 16.37 -9.97 -9.03
N GLY A 72 15.19 -10.27 -8.50
CA GLY A 72 14.93 -11.49 -7.76
C GLY A 72 13.86 -11.34 -6.68
N GLY A 73 13.48 -12.47 -6.12
CA GLY A 73 12.47 -12.53 -5.07
C GLY A 73 12.73 -13.67 -4.11
N THR A 74 12.10 -13.60 -2.96
CA THR A 74 12.16 -14.62 -1.92
C THR A 74 10.85 -15.39 -1.91
N ASP A 75 10.94 -16.73 -1.93
CA ASP A 75 9.77 -17.60 -1.73
C ASP A 75 9.40 -17.60 -0.25
N GLN A 76 8.19 -17.15 0.04
CA GLN A 76 7.70 -17.04 1.42
C GLN A 76 6.18 -17.18 1.49
N ILE A 77 5.67 -17.47 2.67
CA ILE A 77 4.23 -17.47 2.93
C ILE A 77 3.80 -16.05 3.23
N VAL A 78 2.81 -15.55 2.47
CA VAL A 78 2.22 -14.23 2.63
C VAL A 78 0.70 -14.31 2.61
N THR A 79 0.06 -13.30 3.16
CA THR A 79 -1.38 -13.09 3.00
C THR A 79 -1.62 -11.92 2.08
N LEU A 80 -2.46 -12.14 1.08
CA LEU A 80 -2.83 -11.15 0.08
C LEU A 80 -4.27 -10.72 0.31
N LEU A 81 -4.49 -9.42 0.24
CA LEU A 81 -5.79 -8.80 0.33
C LEU A 81 -6.03 -8.00 -0.95
N PHE A 82 -7.12 -8.34 -1.65
CA PHE A 82 -7.67 -7.53 -2.74
C PHE A 82 -8.88 -6.79 -2.24
N LEU A 83 -8.97 -5.51 -2.56
CA LEU A 83 -10.13 -4.66 -2.34
C LEU A 83 -10.56 -4.07 -3.66
N ASP A 84 -11.87 -4.10 -3.93
CA ASP A 84 -12.49 -3.46 -5.08
C ASP A 84 -13.74 -2.68 -4.68
N LEU A 85 -14.00 -1.56 -5.38
CA LEU A 85 -15.12 -0.66 -5.09
C LEU A 85 -16.32 -1.03 -5.97
N ARG A 86 -17.45 -1.31 -5.38
CA ARG A 86 -18.65 -1.69 -6.14
C ARG A 86 -19.39 -0.48 -6.69
N GLY A 87 -19.77 -0.59 -7.95
CA GLY A 87 -20.58 0.43 -8.60
C GLY A 87 -19.83 1.70 -8.96
N PHE A 88 -18.49 1.74 -8.84
CA PHE A 88 -17.69 2.92 -9.14
C PHE A 88 -17.82 3.35 -10.61
N THR A 89 -17.79 2.41 -11.56
CA THR A 89 -17.98 2.71 -12.99
C THR A 89 -19.29 3.45 -13.27
N ALA A 90 -20.39 3.02 -12.63
CA ALA A 90 -21.69 3.70 -12.75
C ALA A 90 -21.67 5.09 -12.10
N ARG A 91 -20.98 5.25 -10.96
CA ARG A 91 -20.80 6.56 -10.30
C ARG A 91 -19.93 7.50 -11.15
N ALA A 92 -18.89 6.99 -11.78
CA ALA A 92 -18.00 7.78 -12.63
C ALA A 92 -18.69 8.23 -13.91
N ALA A 93 -19.62 7.43 -14.44
CA ALA A 93 -20.40 7.82 -15.61
C ALA A 93 -21.30 9.01 -15.30
N GLY A 94 -20.98 10.16 -15.90
CA GLY A 94 -21.75 11.41 -15.70
C GLY A 94 -21.27 12.31 -14.56
N THR A 95 -20.19 11.94 -13.85
CA THR A 95 -19.56 12.80 -12.84
C THR A 95 -18.35 13.51 -13.45
N ASP A 96 -18.14 14.77 -13.07
CA ASP A 96 -16.96 15.54 -13.48
C ASP A 96 -15.67 14.78 -13.09
N PRO A 97 -14.68 14.65 -14.01
CA PRO A 97 -13.44 13.89 -13.77
C PRO A 97 -12.68 14.30 -12.52
N LYS A 98 -12.60 15.58 -12.22
CA LYS A 98 -11.89 16.09 -11.04
C LYS A 98 -12.61 15.70 -9.74
N THR A 99 -13.91 15.76 -9.75
CA THR A 99 -14.76 15.37 -8.62
C THR A 99 -14.64 13.88 -8.33
N ILE A 100 -14.68 13.03 -9.37
CA ILE A 100 -14.56 11.57 -9.18
C ILE A 100 -13.17 11.16 -8.70
N VAL A 101 -12.10 11.80 -9.19
CA VAL A 101 -10.72 11.56 -8.72
C VAL A 101 -10.55 11.98 -7.26
N ASN A 102 -11.07 13.14 -6.85
CA ASN A 102 -11.02 13.59 -5.46
C ASN A 102 -11.80 12.64 -4.53
N PHE A 103 -12.95 12.17 -4.99
CA PHE A 103 -13.75 11.18 -4.27
C PHE A 103 -12.96 9.87 -4.08
N LEU A 104 -12.40 9.33 -5.16
CA LEU A 104 -11.62 8.11 -5.13
C LEU A 104 -10.39 8.22 -4.21
N ASN A 105 -9.65 9.32 -4.32
CA ASN A 105 -8.48 9.57 -3.47
C ASN A 105 -8.85 9.59 -1.98
N ARG A 106 -9.96 10.26 -1.60
CA ARG A 106 -10.46 10.29 -0.21
C ARG A 106 -10.83 8.88 0.29
N PHE A 107 -11.47 8.07 -0.54
CA PHE A 107 -11.81 6.70 -0.22
C PHE A 107 -10.55 5.83 -0.07
N LEU A 108 -9.67 5.84 -1.06
CA LEU A 108 -8.44 5.05 -1.06
C LEU A 108 -7.53 5.42 0.11
N GLN A 109 -7.37 6.70 0.42
CA GLN A 109 -6.59 7.16 1.57
C GLN A 109 -7.09 6.54 2.88
N ALA A 110 -8.41 6.51 3.11
CA ALA A 110 -8.99 5.93 4.31
C ALA A 110 -8.77 4.41 4.40
N MET A 111 -8.73 3.70 3.26
CA MET A 111 -8.48 2.26 3.20
C MET A 111 -6.99 1.92 3.32
N VAL A 112 -6.12 2.70 2.69
CA VAL A 112 -4.65 2.56 2.79
C VAL A 112 -4.17 2.77 4.22
N GLU A 113 -4.69 3.79 4.92
CA GLU A 113 -4.36 4.06 6.32
C GLU A 113 -4.63 2.84 7.21
N ILE A 114 -5.76 2.15 7.01
CA ILE A 114 -6.09 0.91 7.73
C ILE A 114 -5.05 -0.18 7.45
N VAL A 115 -4.70 -0.40 6.18
CA VAL A 115 -3.72 -1.44 5.82
C VAL A 115 -2.36 -1.13 6.41
N GLU A 116 -1.83 0.07 6.16
CA GLU A 116 -0.42 0.37 6.41
C GLU A 116 -0.15 0.81 7.84
N THR A 117 -1.04 1.65 8.41
CA THR A 117 -0.82 2.27 9.72
C THR A 117 -1.44 1.44 10.84
N GLU A 118 -2.69 0.97 10.66
CA GLU A 118 -3.37 0.25 11.74
C GLU A 118 -2.98 -1.24 11.81
N HIS A 119 -2.73 -1.89 10.66
CA HIS A 119 -2.53 -3.34 10.58
C HIS A 119 -1.19 -3.79 9.96
N GLY A 120 -0.27 -2.88 9.72
CA GLY A 120 1.10 -3.22 9.33
C GLY A 120 1.28 -3.86 7.95
N GLY A 121 0.22 -3.97 7.15
CA GLY A 121 0.27 -4.40 5.76
C GLY A 121 1.01 -3.41 4.86
N MET A 122 1.13 -3.75 3.61
CA MET A 122 1.78 -2.94 2.58
C MET A 122 0.87 -2.90 1.35
N VAL A 123 0.38 -1.73 0.96
CA VAL A 123 -0.32 -1.57 -0.32
C VAL A 123 0.71 -1.65 -1.43
N ASN A 124 0.57 -2.64 -2.30
CA ASN A 124 1.54 -2.91 -3.36
C ASN A 124 1.22 -2.15 -4.64
N LYS A 125 -0.03 -2.18 -5.07
CA LYS A 125 -0.47 -1.45 -6.27
C LYS A 125 -1.95 -1.12 -6.24
N PHE A 126 -2.30 -0.02 -6.86
CA PHE A 126 -3.68 0.32 -7.16
C PHE A 126 -4.14 -0.37 -8.45
N LEU A 127 -5.38 -0.83 -8.48
CA LEU A 127 -6.01 -1.58 -9.57
C LEU A 127 -7.29 -0.84 -10.00
N GLY A 128 -7.11 0.37 -10.53
CA GLY A 128 -8.24 1.25 -10.81
C GLY A 128 -8.85 1.83 -9.54
N ASP A 129 -10.05 1.38 -9.20
CA ASP A 129 -10.82 1.80 -8.02
C ASP A 129 -10.60 0.90 -6.78
N GLY A 130 -9.70 -0.07 -6.89
CA GLY A 130 -9.27 -0.97 -5.83
C GLY A 130 -7.76 -1.02 -5.64
N PHE A 131 -7.30 -1.96 -4.84
CA PHE A 131 -5.87 -2.21 -4.65
C PHE A 131 -5.58 -3.64 -4.19
N MET A 132 -4.31 -4.02 -4.33
CA MET A 132 -3.73 -5.21 -3.73
C MET A 132 -2.82 -4.83 -2.58
N ALA A 133 -2.99 -5.49 -1.45
CA ALA A 133 -2.11 -5.36 -0.28
C ALA A 133 -1.48 -6.71 0.10
N ILE A 134 -0.28 -6.63 0.67
CA ILE A 134 0.53 -7.77 1.10
C ILE A 134 0.75 -7.66 2.61
N PHE A 135 0.52 -8.75 3.31
CA PHE A 135 0.86 -8.92 4.72
C PHE A 135 1.89 -10.05 4.84
N GLY A 136 2.93 -9.83 5.63
CA GLY A 136 4.03 -10.80 5.79
C GLY A 136 5.15 -10.66 4.77
N ALA A 137 5.21 -9.58 3.96
CA ALA A 137 6.31 -9.33 3.02
C ALA A 137 7.64 -9.03 3.72
N THR A 138 7.60 -8.57 4.97
CA THR A 138 8.77 -8.39 5.84
C THR A 138 8.97 -9.64 6.69
N ALA A 139 10.18 -10.18 6.72
CA ALA A 139 10.51 -11.39 7.48
C ALA A 139 10.10 -11.27 8.97
N GLY A 140 9.39 -12.28 9.48
CA GLY A 140 9.07 -12.42 10.91
C GLY A 140 7.64 -12.05 11.33
N ALA A 141 6.76 -11.66 10.42
CA ALA A 141 5.35 -11.40 10.76
C ALA A 141 4.57 -12.72 10.91
N ALA A 142 4.60 -13.32 12.10
CA ALA A 142 3.83 -14.55 12.38
C ALA A 142 2.30 -14.35 12.34
N THR A 143 1.84 -13.09 12.41
CA THR A 143 0.42 -12.69 12.52
C THR A 143 -0.16 -12.16 11.20
N HIS A 144 0.55 -12.32 10.08
CA HIS A 144 0.14 -11.71 8.81
C HIS A 144 -1.28 -12.06 8.34
N ALA A 145 -1.77 -13.26 8.67
CA ALA A 145 -3.14 -13.66 8.33
C ALA A 145 -4.17 -12.97 9.25
N ASP A 146 -3.89 -12.90 10.56
CA ASP A 146 -4.72 -12.18 11.53
C ASP A 146 -4.81 -10.69 11.18
N ASP A 147 -3.67 -10.07 10.85
CA ASP A 147 -3.58 -8.65 10.50
C ASP A 147 -4.38 -8.34 9.23
N ALA A 148 -4.30 -9.21 8.21
CA ALA A 148 -5.07 -9.05 6.97
C ALA A 148 -6.59 -9.14 7.22
N VAL A 149 -7.03 -10.10 8.03
CA VAL A 149 -8.45 -10.27 8.37
C VAL A 149 -8.96 -9.13 9.25
N ALA A 150 -8.13 -8.67 10.19
CA ALA A 150 -8.44 -7.51 11.03
C ALA A 150 -8.55 -6.23 10.17
N ALA A 151 -7.63 -6.05 9.20
CA ALA A 151 -7.70 -4.94 8.24
C ALA A 151 -9.00 -4.96 7.43
N GLY A 152 -9.38 -6.12 6.87
CA GLY A 152 -10.65 -6.27 6.15
C GLY A 152 -11.86 -5.90 7.01
N SER A 153 -11.87 -6.34 8.26
CA SER A 153 -12.94 -6.00 9.22
C SER A 153 -12.96 -4.50 9.57
N SER A 154 -11.78 -3.88 9.72
CA SER A 154 -11.65 -2.43 9.95
C SER A 154 -12.13 -1.62 8.75
N MET A 155 -11.83 -2.07 7.54
CA MET A 155 -12.32 -1.45 6.30
C MET A 155 -13.86 -1.46 6.22
N LEU A 156 -14.50 -2.57 6.57
CA LEU A 156 -15.97 -2.64 6.59
C LEU A 156 -16.57 -1.68 7.63
N ARG A 157 -15.93 -1.52 8.79
CA ARG A 157 -16.35 -0.52 9.79
C ARG A 157 -16.17 0.92 9.29
N ARG A 158 -15.02 1.22 8.67
CA ARG A 158 -14.73 2.54 8.10
C ARG A 158 -15.69 2.87 6.96
N LEU A 159 -16.03 1.88 6.11
CA LEU A 159 -17.01 2.05 5.03
C LEU A 159 -18.38 2.46 5.57
N LYS A 160 -18.84 1.90 6.69
CA LYS A 160 -20.12 2.31 7.31
C LYS A 160 -20.12 3.80 7.68
N LEU A 161 -19.02 4.29 8.26
CA LEU A 161 -18.86 5.71 8.60
C LEU A 161 -18.81 6.58 7.33
N PHE A 162 -18.03 6.15 6.34
CA PHE A 162 -17.91 6.84 5.06
C PHE A 162 -19.29 6.94 4.35
N ASN A 163 -20.06 5.86 4.36
CA ASN A 163 -21.40 5.84 3.79
C ASN A 163 -22.40 6.72 4.56
N ALA A 164 -22.27 6.84 5.88
CA ALA A 164 -23.09 7.76 6.66
C ALA A 164 -22.82 9.23 6.26
N ASP A 165 -21.57 9.57 5.93
CA ASP A 165 -21.24 10.90 5.42
C ASP A 165 -21.80 11.13 4.02
N LEU A 166 -21.73 10.13 3.13
CA LEU A 166 -22.33 10.20 1.79
C LEU A 166 -23.83 10.42 1.86
N VAL A 167 -24.53 9.64 2.67
CA VAL A 167 -26.00 9.78 2.83
C VAL A 167 -26.37 11.17 3.35
N ARG A 168 -25.60 11.73 4.31
CA ARG A 168 -25.79 13.10 4.80
C ARG A 168 -25.58 14.15 3.69
N ALA A 169 -24.70 13.86 2.75
CA ALA A 169 -24.45 14.69 1.55
C ALA A 169 -25.45 14.42 0.42
N ASN A 170 -26.49 13.60 0.65
CA ASN A 170 -27.47 13.14 -0.37
C ASN A 170 -26.82 12.39 -1.54
N GLU A 171 -25.71 11.66 -1.25
CA GLU A 171 -25.02 10.80 -2.21
C GLU A 171 -25.32 9.32 -1.95
N ALA A 172 -25.28 8.49 -3.01
CA ALA A 172 -25.50 7.06 -2.88
C ALA A 172 -24.37 6.37 -2.09
N PRO A 173 -24.70 5.43 -1.18
CA PRO A 173 -23.70 4.67 -0.46
C PRO A 173 -22.88 3.76 -1.38
N LEU A 174 -21.69 3.39 -0.93
CA LEU A 174 -20.75 2.50 -1.61
C LEU A 174 -20.83 1.07 -1.07
N GLY A 175 -20.51 0.11 -1.93
CA GLY A 175 -20.14 -1.24 -1.53
C GLY A 175 -18.68 -1.52 -1.81
N ILE A 176 -18.10 -2.49 -1.12
CA ILE A 176 -16.78 -3.02 -1.42
C ILE A 176 -16.81 -4.55 -1.49
N GLY A 177 -15.86 -5.11 -2.24
CA GLY A 177 -15.48 -6.51 -2.18
C GLY A 177 -14.08 -6.65 -1.60
N ILE A 178 -13.87 -7.56 -0.66
CA ILE A 178 -12.56 -7.88 -0.09
C ILE A 178 -12.35 -9.38 -0.23
N GLY A 179 -11.22 -9.76 -0.85
CA GLY A 179 -10.80 -11.15 -0.98
C GLY A 179 -9.44 -11.36 -0.30
N ILE A 180 -9.35 -12.34 0.60
CA ILE A 180 -8.12 -12.63 1.35
C ILE A 180 -7.70 -14.07 1.10
N ASN A 181 -6.43 -14.26 0.74
CA ASN A 181 -5.83 -15.57 0.56
C ASN A 181 -4.41 -15.63 1.10
N THR A 182 -4.07 -16.71 1.77
CA THR A 182 -2.74 -16.99 2.32
C THR A 182 -2.10 -18.15 1.57
N GLY A 183 -0.82 -18.03 1.27
CA GLY A 183 -0.07 -19.10 0.63
C GLY A 183 1.35 -18.69 0.23
N ARG A 184 2.07 -19.65 -0.36
CA ARG A 184 3.43 -19.41 -0.88
C ARG A 184 3.39 -18.52 -2.11
N ALA A 185 4.30 -17.57 -2.16
CA ALA A 185 4.49 -16.67 -3.29
C ALA A 185 5.93 -16.13 -3.31
N ILE A 186 6.37 -15.70 -4.47
CA ILE A 186 7.66 -15.02 -4.65
C ILE A 186 7.42 -13.53 -4.46
N VAL A 187 8.07 -12.93 -3.47
CA VAL A 187 8.01 -11.49 -3.16
C VAL A 187 9.36 -10.86 -3.47
N GLY A 188 9.39 -9.84 -4.31
CA GLY A 188 10.63 -9.16 -4.67
C GLY A 188 10.52 -8.22 -5.84
N SER A 189 11.68 -7.76 -6.32
CA SER A 189 11.82 -6.87 -7.48
C SER A 189 11.85 -7.69 -8.76
N ILE A 190 10.83 -7.53 -9.59
CA ILE A 190 10.61 -8.31 -10.81
C ILE A 190 10.49 -7.36 -11.99
N GLY A 191 11.16 -7.69 -13.08
CA GLY A 191 11.14 -6.86 -14.30
C GLY A 191 12.41 -7.00 -15.13
N SER A 192 12.87 -5.89 -15.67
CA SER A 192 14.10 -5.77 -16.47
C SER A 192 15.11 -4.84 -15.76
N SER A 193 16.33 -4.73 -16.33
CA SER A 193 17.33 -3.76 -15.87
C SER A 193 16.89 -2.30 -15.98
N GLU A 194 15.90 -2.01 -16.86
CA GLU A 194 15.40 -0.66 -17.10
C GLU A 194 14.12 -0.34 -16.31
N ARG A 195 13.35 -1.39 -15.95
CA ARG A 195 12.08 -1.23 -15.23
C ARG A 195 11.82 -2.41 -14.31
N MET A 196 11.79 -2.14 -13.03
CA MET A 196 11.46 -3.11 -11.98
C MET A 196 10.21 -2.68 -11.22
N GLU A 197 9.49 -3.67 -10.75
CA GLU A 197 8.35 -3.49 -9.84
C GLU A 197 8.55 -4.41 -8.64
N PHE A 198 8.45 -3.86 -7.44
CA PHE A 198 8.38 -4.68 -6.23
C PHE A 198 6.98 -5.27 -6.14
N THR A 199 6.87 -6.58 -6.26
CA THR A 199 5.56 -7.24 -6.38
C THR A 199 5.60 -8.68 -5.86
N VAL A 200 4.44 -9.33 -5.91
CA VAL A 200 4.24 -10.73 -5.54
C VAL A 200 3.80 -11.52 -6.77
N ILE A 201 4.44 -12.65 -7.00
CA ILE A 201 4.07 -13.60 -8.07
C ILE A 201 3.78 -14.97 -7.47
N GLY A 202 2.72 -15.60 -7.95
CA GLY A 202 2.32 -16.95 -7.60
C GLY A 202 0.83 -17.18 -7.74
N ASN A 203 0.42 -18.45 -7.69
CA ASN A 203 -1.01 -18.80 -7.74
C ASN A 203 -1.81 -18.17 -6.59
N THR A 204 -1.16 -17.92 -5.46
CA THR A 204 -1.74 -17.26 -4.28
C THR A 204 -2.35 -15.91 -4.61
N VAL A 205 -1.73 -15.14 -5.53
CA VAL A 205 -2.23 -13.83 -6.02
C VAL A 205 -3.52 -14.01 -6.81
N ASN A 206 -3.51 -14.97 -7.75
CA ASN A 206 -4.67 -15.24 -8.59
C ASN A 206 -5.89 -15.71 -7.77
N VAL A 207 -5.64 -16.56 -6.78
CA VAL A 207 -6.70 -17.04 -5.88
C VAL A 207 -7.29 -15.89 -5.07
N ALA A 208 -6.47 -15.00 -4.47
CA ALA A 208 -6.95 -13.86 -3.71
C ALA A 208 -7.81 -12.91 -4.55
N SER A 209 -7.37 -12.57 -5.76
CA SER A 209 -8.12 -11.73 -6.69
C SER A 209 -9.47 -12.34 -7.06
N ARG A 210 -9.52 -13.65 -7.25
CA ARG A 210 -10.77 -14.34 -7.61
C ARG A 210 -11.73 -14.50 -6.46
N ILE A 211 -11.22 -14.70 -5.24
CA ILE A 211 -12.03 -14.66 -4.01
C ILE A 211 -12.68 -13.29 -3.86
N GLU A 212 -11.95 -12.20 -4.14
CA GLU A 212 -12.54 -10.86 -4.17
C GLU A 212 -13.74 -10.83 -5.15
N GLY A 213 -13.54 -11.27 -6.40
CA GLY A 213 -14.60 -11.27 -7.43
C GLY A 213 -15.83 -12.10 -7.06
N LEU A 214 -15.70 -13.15 -6.24
CA LEU A 214 -16.86 -13.95 -5.78
C LEU A 214 -17.82 -13.16 -4.88
N ASN A 215 -17.35 -12.12 -4.21
CA ASN A 215 -18.19 -11.31 -3.31
C ASN A 215 -19.45 -10.79 -4.01
N LYS A 216 -19.35 -10.42 -5.30
CA LYS A 216 -20.49 -9.91 -6.08
C LYS A 216 -21.57 -10.98 -6.27
N ALA A 217 -21.15 -12.18 -6.64
CA ALA A 217 -22.07 -13.29 -6.90
C ALA A 217 -22.71 -13.85 -5.61
N LEU A 218 -21.94 -13.85 -4.53
CA LEU A 218 -22.35 -14.40 -3.23
C LEU A 218 -23.05 -13.38 -2.31
N GLY A 219 -23.13 -12.10 -2.73
CA GLY A 219 -23.75 -11.04 -1.92
C GLY A 219 -22.99 -10.75 -0.62
N THR A 220 -21.68 -10.99 -0.60
CA THR A 220 -20.80 -10.78 0.56
C THR A 220 -19.93 -9.53 0.34
N SER A 221 -19.24 -9.04 1.36
CA SER A 221 -18.30 -7.92 1.27
C SER A 221 -16.89 -8.31 1.68
N LEU A 222 -16.72 -9.44 2.34
CA LEU A 222 -15.43 -9.98 2.73
C LEU A 222 -15.50 -11.49 2.63
N LEU A 223 -14.55 -12.06 1.92
CA LEU A 223 -14.34 -13.49 1.81
C LEU A 223 -12.87 -13.81 2.07
N LEU A 224 -12.63 -14.93 2.72
CA LEU A 224 -11.29 -15.46 2.89
C LEU A 224 -11.24 -16.94 2.51
N SER A 225 -10.06 -17.42 2.08
CA SER A 225 -9.83 -18.82 1.80
C SER A 225 -9.70 -19.63 3.10
N LYS A 226 -9.96 -20.94 2.99
CA LYS A 226 -9.61 -21.89 4.06
C LYS A 226 -8.14 -21.80 4.44
N ALA A 227 -7.24 -21.64 3.46
CA ALA A 227 -5.81 -21.48 3.72
C ALA A 227 -5.54 -20.26 4.61
N THR A 228 -6.25 -19.15 4.46
CA THR A 228 -6.13 -18.00 5.37
C THR A 228 -6.63 -18.37 6.77
N LYS A 229 -7.78 -19.02 6.89
CA LYS A 229 -8.32 -19.49 8.18
C LYS A 229 -7.33 -20.38 8.91
N ASP A 230 -6.70 -21.31 8.21
CA ASP A 230 -5.75 -22.26 8.79
C ASP A 230 -4.44 -21.60 9.30
N HIS A 231 -4.17 -20.36 8.89
CA HIS A 231 -3.04 -19.53 9.34
C HIS A 231 -3.42 -18.52 10.43
N LEU A 232 -4.68 -18.46 10.86
CA LEU A 232 -5.07 -17.59 11.96
C LEU A 232 -4.55 -18.11 13.30
N SER A 233 -3.98 -17.23 14.09
CA SER A 233 -3.50 -17.53 15.44
C SER A 233 -4.65 -17.65 16.45
N ARG A 234 -5.81 -17.05 16.13
CA ARG A 234 -6.99 -17.02 17.00
C ARG A 234 -8.23 -17.48 16.25
N PRO A 235 -9.09 -18.29 16.88
CA PRO A 235 -10.35 -18.65 16.27
C PRO A 235 -11.25 -17.42 16.12
N ILE A 236 -11.82 -17.23 14.95
CA ILE A 236 -12.83 -16.21 14.65
C ILE A 236 -14.10 -16.87 14.16
N SER A 237 -15.24 -16.22 14.40
CA SER A 237 -16.51 -16.72 13.90
C SER A 237 -16.61 -16.46 12.40
N LEU A 238 -16.66 -17.54 11.62
CA LEU A 238 -16.75 -17.51 10.17
C LEU A 238 -17.96 -18.35 9.71
N ARG A 239 -18.59 -17.89 8.65
CA ARG A 239 -19.65 -18.67 7.99
C ARG A 239 -19.07 -19.38 6.78
N ALA A 240 -19.01 -20.70 6.82
CA ALA A 240 -18.62 -21.49 5.67
C ALA A 240 -19.64 -21.35 4.54
N LEU A 241 -19.14 -21.19 3.34
CA LEU A 241 -19.92 -21.18 2.10
C LEU A 241 -19.64 -22.47 1.31
N PRO A 242 -20.53 -22.86 0.39
CA PRO A 242 -20.23 -23.97 -0.50
C PRO A 242 -18.91 -23.73 -1.25
N PRO A 243 -18.09 -24.78 -1.47
CA PRO A 243 -16.86 -24.64 -2.23
C PRO A 243 -17.10 -24.01 -3.61
N GLN A 244 -16.27 -23.07 -4.00
CA GLN A 244 -16.43 -22.30 -5.23
C GLN A 244 -15.41 -22.75 -6.27
N GLN A 245 -15.91 -23.08 -7.50
CA GLN A 245 -15.03 -23.31 -8.62
C GLN A 245 -14.52 -21.96 -9.14
N ILE A 246 -13.21 -21.76 -9.09
CA ILE A 246 -12.58 -20.54 -9.59
C ILE A 246 -11.68 -20.89 -10.78
N LYS A 247 -11.70 -20.04 -11.80
CA LYS A 247 -10.97 -20.24 -13.05
C LYS A 247 -9.47 -20.40 -12.79
N GLY A 248 -8.82 -21.47 -13.31
CA GLY A 248 -7.38 -21.74 -13.19
C GLY A 248 -6.95 -22.26 -11.83
N VAL A 249 -7.88 -22.85 -11.08
CA VAL A 249 -7.63 -23.69 -9.91
C VAL A 249 -8.38 -24.98 -10.14
N ASP A 250 -7.65 -26.10 -10.12
CA ASP A 250 -8.20 -27.41 -10.49
C ASP A 250 -9.23 -27.91 -9.48
N ALA A 251 -9.02 -27.64 -8.20
CA ALA A 251 -9.95 -28.00 -7.14
C ALA A 251 -10.83 -26.82 -6.70
N PRO A 252 -12.09 -27.05 -6.31
CA PRO A 252 -12.93 -26.03 -5.71
C PRO A 252 -12.27 -25.41 -4.48
N VAL A 253 -12.31 -24.08 -4.38
CA VAL A 253 -11.76 -23.34 -3.24
C VAL A 253 -12.82 -23.20 -2.16
N GLU A 254 -12.46 -23.64 -0.94
CA GLU A 254 -13.29 -23.39 0.24
C GLU A 254 -13.16 -21.92 0.66
N VAL A 255 -14.28 -21.23 0.72
CA VAL A 255 -14.39 -19.81 1.12
C VAL A 255 -15.29 -19.64 2.33
N LEU A 256 -14.99 -18.63 3.12
CA LEU A 256 -15.60 -18.36 4.41
C LEU A 256 -15.96 -16.88 4.50
#